data_7da6171d144f2a037d843fd12a4c9f45
#
_entry.id   7da6171d144f2a037d843fd12a4c9f45
#
_cell.length_a   1.000
_cell.length_b   1.000
_cell.length_c   1.000
_cell.angle_alpha   90.00
_cell.angle_beta   90.00
_cell.angle_gamma   90.00
#
_symmetry.space_group_name_H-M   'P 1'
#
loop_
_entity.id
_entity.type
_entity.pdbx_description
1 polymer ?
#
loop_
_entity_poly.entity_id
_entity_poly.type
_entity_poly.pdbx_seq_one_letter_code
_entity_poly.pdbx_strand_id
1 'polypeptide(L)'
;MARNSNFLADSLNKARSQQAAYVLLCVGFAVLLISRGPASLLRRDIVSIVSAAAATLSFMQFRTLSAKAGRLSAGASAEKAVAKSLASLRIKHVLHSVDLSAGGDADHIILGPVCAVIETKYAKGNVTSVP
;
A
#
# COMPACT_ATOMS: atom_id res chain seq x y z
N MET A 1 -22.92 7.94 -0.57
CA MET A 1 -21.70 8.16 -1.36
C MET A 1 -20.43 7.90 -0.52
N ALA A 2 -20.25 6.67 -0.05
CA ALA A 2 -19.11 6.34 0.83
C ALA A 2 -18.27 5.14 0.28
N ARG A 3 -18.24 4.95 -1.06
CA ARG A 3 -17.68 3.73 -1.66
C ARG A 3 -16.15 3.71 -1.77
N ASN A 4 -15.50 4.85 -1.96
CA ASN A 4 -14.04 4.89 -2.20
C ASN A 4 -13.17 4.85 -0.94
N SER A 5 -13.63 5.42 0.18
CA SER A 5 -12.88 5.31 1.45
C SER A 5 -12.78 3.85 1.93
N ASN A 6 -13.77 3.02 1.62
CA ASN A 6 -13.78 1.61 1.94
C ASN A 6 -12.83 0.81 1.05
N PHE A 7 -12.68 1.16 -0.24
CA PHE A 7 -11.81 0.46 -1.18
C PHE A 7 -10.33 0.54 -0.76
N LEU A 8 -9.86 1.75 -0.37
CA LEU A 8 -8.49 1.95 0.11
C LEU A 8 -8.23 1.20 1.42
N ALA A 9 -9.20 1.28 2.35
CA ALA A 9 -9.12 0.56 3.61
C ALA A 9 -9.09 -0.96 3.40
N ASP A 10 -9.95 -1.49 2.52
CA ASP A 10 -9.99 -2.91 2.17
C ASP A 10 -8.71 -3.37 1.49
N SER A 11 -8.17 -2.57 0.57
CA SER A 11 -6.90 -2.85 -0.11
C SER A 11 -5.73 -2.88 0.87
N LEU A 12 -5.69 -1.96 1.84
CA LEU A 12 -4.68 -1.93 2.91
C LEU A 12 -4.82 -3.13 3.85
N ASN A 13 -6.03 -3.47 4.26
CA ASN A 13 -6.29 -4.61 5.14
C ASN A 13 -5.92 -5.93 4.43
N LYS A 14 -6.26 -6.07 3.16
CA LYS A 14 -5.86 -7.22 2.34
C LYS A 14 -4.33 -7.32 2.22
N ALA A 15 -3.65 -6.20 1.96
CA ALA A 15 -2.19 -6.19 1.90
C ALA A 15 -1.55 -6.57 3.24
N ARG A 16 -2.08 -6.07 4.37
CA ARG A 16 -1.61 -6.40 5.72
C ARG A 16 -1.84 -7.87 6.07
N SER A 17 -3.00 -8.43 5.76
CA SER A 17 -3.29 -9.85 6.01
C SER A 17 -2.36 -10.77 5.20
N GLN A 18 -2.10 -10.42 3.94
CA GLN A 18 -1.13 -11.13 3.11
C GLN A 18 0.29 -11.02 3.68
N GLN A 19 0.70 -9.84 4.15
CA GLN A 19 2.01 -9.66 4.81
C GLN A 19 2.14 -10.57 6.04
N ALA A 20 1.13 -10.60 6.90
CA ALA A 20 1.14 -11.46 8.10
C ALA A 20 1.27 -12.94 7.73
N ALA A 21 0.55 -13.40 6.70
CA ALA A 21 0.66 -14.79 6.22
C ALA A 21 2.09 -15.12 5.74
N TYR A 22 2.72 -14.21 4.97
CA TYR A 22 4.10 -14.43 4.51
C TYR A 22 5.13 -14.39 5.64
N VAL A 23 4.94 -13.55 6.66
CA VAL A 23 5.79 -13.57 7.86
C VAL A 23 5.71 -14.91 8.58
N LEU A 24 4.49 -15.43 8.78
CA LEU A 24 4.29 -16.74 9.40
C LEU A 24 4.94 -17.87 8.58
N LEU A 25 4.82 -17.84 7.27
CA LEU A 25 5.49 -18.79 6.38
C LEU A 25 7.02 -18.70 6.50
N CYS A 26 7.59 -17.49 6.48
CA CYS A 26 9.03 -17.30 6.63
C CYS A 26 9.53 -17.83 7.99
N VAL A 27 8.80 -17.54 9.07
CA VAL A 27 9.14 -18.04 10.41
C VAL A 27 9.03 -19.56 10.46
N GLY A 28 7.96 -20.14 9.92
CA GLY A 28 7.79 -21.60 9.85
C GLY A 28 8.94 -22.29 9.10
N PHE A 29 9.33 -21.77 7.94
CA PHE A 29 10.47 -22.31 7.19
C PHE A 29 11.81 -22.13 7.91
N ALA A 30 12.02 -20.99 8.58
CA ALA A 30 13.22 -20.76 9.37
C ALA A 30 13.34 -21.75 10.55
N VAL A 31 12.25 -21.99 11.27
CA VAL A 31 12.20 -22.99 12.36
C VAL A 31 12.51 -24.39 11.81
N LEU A 32 11.94 -24.75 10.66
CA LEU A 32 12.19 -26.04 10.00
C LEU A 32 13.66 -26.22 9.63
N LEU A 33 14.31 -25.18 9.10
CA LEU A 33 15.73 -25.20 8.76
C LEU A 33 16.62 -25.31 10.02
N ILE A 34 16.29 -24.56 11.07
CA ILE A 34 17.04 -24.57 12.33
C ILE A 34 16.92 -25.93 13.01
N SER A 35 15.72 -26.51 13.05
CA SER A 35 15.48 -27.81 13.71
C SER A 35 16.24 -28.96 13.05
N ARG A 36 16.53 -28.85 11.75
CA ARG A 36 17.31 -29.88 11.01
C ARG A 36 18.82 -29.67 11.06
N GLY A 37 19.27 -28.52 11.52
CA GLY A 37 20.69 -28.14 11.63
C GLY A 37 21.34 -27.83 10.27
N PRO A 38 22.48 -27.10 10.30
CA PRO A 38 23.17 -26.65 9.09
C PRO A 38 23.76 -27.80 8.24
N ALA A 39 24.03 -28.95 8.84
CA ALA A 39 24.53 -30.11 8.13
C ALA A 39 23.52 -30.71 7.10
N SER A 40 22.21 -30.47 7.27
CA SER A 40 21.20 -30.94 6.36
C SER A 40 21.28 -30.27 4.98
N LEU A 41 21.67 -28.99 4.95
CA LEU A 41 21.88 -28.24 3.69
C LEU A 41 23.12 -28.77 2.94
N LEU A 42 24.20 -29.12 3.67
CA LEU A 42 25.40 -29.68 3.10
C LEU A 42 25.18 -31.10 2.54
N ARG A 43 24.27 -31.86 3.14
CA ARG A 43 23.92 -33.23 2.66
C ARG A 43 23.01 -33.23 1.46
N ARG A 44 22.67 -32.07 0.87
CA ARG A 44 21.72 -31.94 -0.26
C ARG A 44 20.37 -32.58 0.02
N ASP A 45 19.90 -32.48 1.25
CA ASP A 45 18.55 -32.95 1.61
C ASP A 45 17.50 -32.13 0.85
N ILE A 46 16.72 -32.79 0.02
CA ILE A 46 15.70 -32.18 -0.84
C ILE A 46 14.74 -31.30 -0.03
N VAL A 47 14.36 -31.73 1.17
CA VAL A 47 13.46 -30.96 2.03
C VAL A 47 14.06 -29.64 2.46
N SER A 48 15.36 -29.65 2.82
CA SER A 48 16.08 -28.41 3.21
C SER A 48 16.23 -27.45 2.05
N ILE A 49 16.50 -27.95 0.84
CA ILE A 49 16.60 -27.13 -0.37
C ILE A 49 15.24 -26.52 -0.72
N VAL A 50 14.19 -27.31 -0.70
CA VAL A 50 12.81 -26.83 -0.99
C VAL A 50 12.38 -25.80 0.07
N SER A 51 12.67 -26.04 1.35
CA SER A 51 12.35 -25.09 2.43
C SER A 51 13.08 -23.76 2.27
N ALA A 52 14.37 -23.79 1.91
CA ALA A 52 15.17 -22.59 1.66
C ALA A 52 14.61 -21.80 0.45
N ALA A 53 14.28 -22.48 -0.64
CA ALA A 53 13.68 -21.85 -1.81
C ALA A 53 12.32 -21.22 -1.48
N ALA A 54 11.44 -21.92 -0.76
CA ALA A 54 10.16 -21.41 -0.32
C ALA A 54 10.29 -20.18 0.60
N ALA A 55 11.24 -20.21 1.55
CA ALA A 55 11.54 -19.08 2.41
C ALA A 55 11.99 -17.85 1.61
N THR A 56 12.87 -18.05 0.64
CA THR A 56 13.37 -16.97 -0.23
C THR A 56 12.23 -16.35 -1.05
N LEU A 57 11.39 -17.17 -1.68
CA LEU A 57 10.24 -16.70 -2.46
C LEU A 57 9.25 -15.93 -1.56
N SER A 58 8.95 -16.46 -0.38
CA SER A 58 8.07 -15.79 0.59
C SER A 58 8.62 -14.45 1.03
N PHE A 59 9.93 -14.33 1.25
CA PHE A 59 10.58 -13.08 1.60
C PHE A 59 10.52 -12.04 0.47
N MET A 60 10.73 -12.47 -0.78
CA MET A 60 10.59 -11.60 -1.96
C MET A 60 9.16 -11.05 -2.09
N GLN A 61 8.16 -11.91 -1.93
CA GLN A 61 6.76 -11.50 -1.94
C GLN A 61 6.42 -10.53 -0.80
N PHE A 62 6.93 -10.80 0.40
CA PHE A 62 6.78 -9.89 1.53
C PHE A 62 7.35 -8.49 1.23
N ARG A 63 8.53 -8.39 0.65
CA ARG A 63 9.14 -7.09 0.28
C ARG A 63 8.29 -6.32 -0.74
N THR A 64 7.77 -6.99 -1.76
CA THR A 64 6.92 -6.34 -2.79
C THR A 64 5.61 -5.84 -2.19
N LEU A 65 4.97 -6.63 -1.34
CA LEU A 65 3.74 -6.25 -0.64
C LEU A 65 3.97 -5.11 0.34
N SER A 66 5.09 -5.11 1.06
CA SER A 66 5.47 -4.02 1.98
C SER A 66 5.65 -2.69 1.23
N ALA A 67 6.32 -2.73 0.09
CA ALA A 67 6.48 -1.55 -0.76
C ALA A 67 5.13 -1.03 -1.29
N LYS A 68 4.23 -1.94 -1.70
CA LYS A 68 2.87 -1.58 -2.14
C LYS A 68 2.05 -0.96 -1.01
N ALA A 69 2.05 -1.58 0.17
CA ALA A 69 1.34 -1.06 1.34
C ALA A 69 1.86 0.33 1.76
N GLY A 70 3.18 0.54 1.71
CA GLY A 70 3.80 1.84 1.98
C GLY A 70 3.33 2.93 1.00
N ARG A 71 3.25 2.63 -0.29
CA ARG A 71 2.75 3.57 -1.31
C ARG A 71 1.27 3.92 -1.08
N LEU A 72 0.43 2.94 -0.81
CA LEU A 72 -1.00 3.16 -0.53
C LEU A 72 -1.20 3.99 0.74
N SER A 73 -0.45 3.71 1.79
CA SER A 73 -0.47 4.47 3.04
C SER A 73 -0.04 5.93 2.84
N ALA A 74 1.01 6.16 2.04
CA ALA A 74 1.49 7.50 1.73
C ALA A 74 0.46 8.29 0.89
N GLY A 75 -0.19 7.64 -0.09
CA GLY A 75 -1.29 8.23 -0.86
C GLY A 75 -2.44 8.67 0.04
N ALA A 76 -2.93 7.77 0.89
CA ALA A 76 -4.02 8.08 1.82
C ALA A 76 -3.68 9.21 2.81
N SER A 77 -2.40 9.31 3.22
CA SER A 77 -1.93 10.40 4.07
C SER A 77 -1.91 11.74 3.34
N ALA A 78 -1.50 11.74 2.06
CA ALA A 78 -1.49 12.93 1.22
C ALA A 78 -2.92 13.45 0.98
N GLU A 79 -3.86 12.58 0.63
CA GLU A 79 -5.28 12.95 0.47
C GLU A 79 -5.85 13.61 1.74
N LYS A 80 -5.58 13.02 2.92
CA LYS A 80 -6.00 13.59 4.20
C LYS A 80 -5.38 14.96 4.47
N ALA A 81 -4.11 15.16 4.12
CA ALA A 81 -3.44 16.45 4.28
C ALA A 81 -4.07 17.51 3.38
N VAL A 82 -4.36 17.18 2.12
CA VAL A 82 -5.05 18.08 1.18
C VAL A 82 -6.46 18.40 1.67
N ALA A 83 -7.24 17.39 2.10
CA ALA A 83 -8.57 17.60 2.65
C ALA A 83 -8.55 18.55 3.85
N LYS A 84 -7.58 18.39 4.76
CA LYS A 84 -7.39 19.29 5.91
C LYS A 84 -7.06 20.72 5.47
N SER A 85 -6.19 20.88 4.49
CA SER A 85 -5.84 22.19 3.94
C SER A 85 -7.04 22.86 3.28
N LEU A 86 -7.82 22.14 2.50
CA LEU A 86 -9.05 22.66 1.89
C LEU A 86 -10.08 23.08 2.93
N ALA A 87 -10.23 22.31 4.01
CA ALA A 87 -11.11 22.67 5.12
C ALA A 87 -10.67 23.97 5.81
N SER A 88 -9.35 24.22 5.92
CA SER A 88 -8.82 25.46 6.52
C SER A 88 -9.09 26.70 5.67
N LEU A 89 -9.25 26.55 4.36
CA LEU A 89 -9.57 27.66 3.43
C LEU A 89 -11.03 28.11 3.49
N ARG A 90 -11.86 27.50 4.34
CA ARG A 90 -13.29 27.81 4.50
C ARG A 90 -14.10 27.75 3.19
N ILE A 91 -13.68 26.88 2.26
CA ILE A 91 -14.41 26.66 1.00
C ILE A 91 -15.71 25.95 1.33
N LYS A 92 -16.85 26.57 0.97
CA LYS A 92 -18.18 26.08 1.37
C LYS A 92 -18.59 24.76 0.73
N HIS A 93 -18.11 24.49 -0.47
CA HIS A 93 -18.53 23.32 -1.25
C HIS A 93 -17.30 22.58 -1.77
N VAL A 94 -16.86 21.59 -1.01
CA VAL A 94 -15.82 20.64 -1.41
C VAL A 94 -16.42 19.24 -1.38
N LEU A 95 -16.35 18.55 -2.49
CA LEU A 95 -16.69 17.12 -2.58
C LEU A 95 -15.39 16.33 -2.52
N HIS A 96 -15.39 15.25 -1.75
CA HIS A 96 -14.23 14.37 -1.60
C HIS A 96 -14.54 12.99 -2.19
N SER A 97 -13.56 12.38 -2.84
CA SER A 97 -13.63 11.03 -3.40
C SER A 97 -14.86 10.86 -4.31
N VAL A 98 -14.93 11.64 -5.39
CA VAL A 98 -16.05 11.64 -6.33
C VAL A 98 -15.77 10.65 -7.45
N ASP A 99 -16.68 9.69 -7.62
CA ASP A 99 -16.68 8.80 -8.77
C ASP A 99 -17.27 9.51 -9.99
N LEU A 100 -16.50 9.62 -11.05
CA LEU A 100 -16.89 10.24 -12.30
C LEU A 100 -17.46 9.16 -13.23
N SER A 101 -18.70 9.31 -13.65
CA SER A 101 -19.41 8.32 -14.50
C SER A 101 -18.74 8.06 -15.85
N ALA A 102 -17.80 8.91 -16.26
CA ALA A 102 -17.00 8.76 -17.49
C ALA A 102 -15.77 7.86 -17.34
N GLY A 103 -15.58 7.22 -16.17
CA GLY A 103 -14.45 6.37 -15.87
C GLY A 103 -13.29 7.15 -15.25
N GLY A 104 -13.21 7.10 -13.95
CA GLY A 104 -12.20 7.73 -13.12
C GLY A 104 -12.78 8.23 -11.82
N ASP A 105 -11.92 8.56 -10.89
CA ASP A 105 -12.26 9.19 -9.63
C ASP A 105 -11.52 10.52 -9.50
N ALA A 106 -12.14 11.47 -8.81
CA ALA A 106 -11.52 12.73 -8.45
C ALA A 106 -11.37 12.79 -6.93
N ASP A 107 -10.17 13.06 -6.45
CA ASP A 107 -9.89 13.12 -5.01
C ASP A 107 -10.68 14.25 -4.34
N HIS A 108 -10.71 15.43 -4.96
CA HIS A 108 -11.47 16.56 -4.47
C HIS A 108 -12.02 17.40 -5.63
N ILE A 109 -13.27 17.85 -5.50
CA ILE A 109 -13.90 18.81 -6.41
C ILE A 109 -14.32 20.02 -5.59
N ILE A 110 -13.84 21.19 -6.00
CA ILE A 110 -14.23 22.47 -5.42
C ILE A 110 -15.34 23.05 -6.30
N LEU A 111 -16.47 23.36 -5.69
CA LEU A 111 -17.60 24.01 -6.35
C LEU A 111 -17.73 25.45 -5.82
N GLY A 112 -17.65 26.42 -6.71
CA GLY A 112 -17.74 27.84 -6.37
C GLY A 112 -17.80 28.70 -7.62
N PRO A 113 -17.46 29.98 -7.53
CA PRO A 113 -17.33 30.84 -8.70
C PRO A 113 -16.32 30.31 -9.73
N VAL A 114 -15.33 29.54 -9.23
CA VAL A 114 -14.42 28.74 -10.03
C VAL A 114 -14.56 27.30 -9.58
N CYS A 115 -14.84 26.40 -10.53
CA CYS A 115 -14.82 24.97 -10.29
C CYS A 115 -13.42 24.43 -10.53
N ALA A 116 -12.90 23.66 -9.59
CA ALA A 116 -11.58 23.03 -9.71
C ALA A 116 -11.64 21.55 -9.31
N VAL A 117 -10.94 20.72 -10.07
CA VAL A 117 -10.72 19.31 -9.75
C VAL A 117 -9.27 19.18 -9.28
N ILE A 118 -9.09 18.59 -8.11
CA ILE A 118 -7.77 18.37 -7.52
C ILE A 118 -7.56 16.86 -7.44
N GLU A 119 -6.50 16.40 -8.08
CA GLU A 119 -5.98 15.03 -7.97
C GLU A 119 -4.71 15.04 -7.15
N THR A 120 -4.65 14.24 -6.11
CA THR A 120 -3.50 14.15 -5.20
C THR A 120 -2.59 13.01 -5.62
N LYS A 121 -1.36 13.33 -6.01
CA LYS A 121 -0.36 12.31 -6.36
C LYS A 121 0.77 12.31 -5.35
N TYR A 122 1.10 11.13 -4.83
CA TYR A 122 2.31 10.96 -4.04
C TYR A 122 3.52 10.90 -4.96
N ALA A 123 4.38 11.90 -4.88
CA ALA A 123 5.67 11.92 -5.53
C ALA A 123 6.79 11.86 -4.48
N LYS A 124 7.77 10.98 -4.69
CA LYS A 124 8.98 10.92 -3.86
C LYS A 124 10.03 11.82 -4.52
N GLY A 125 10.37 12.93 -3.88
CA GLY A 125 11.39 13.86 -4.38
C GLY A 125 11.09 15.31 -3.98
N ASN A 126 11.97 16.22 -4.35
CA ASN A 126 11.75 17.64 -4.18
C ASN A 126 10.84 18.16 -5.29
N VAL A 127 9.72 18.76 -4.91
CA VAL A 127 8.84 19.44 -5.87
C VAL A 127 9.38 20.84 -6.07
N THR A 128 9.90 21.10 -7.26
CA THR A 128 10.23 22.47 -7.67
C THR A 128 9.01 23.06 -8.37
N SER A 129 8.47 24.17 -7.86
CA SER A 129 7.47 24.94 -8.58
C SER A 129 8.12 25.54 -9.83
N VAL A 130 7.58 25.24 -11.00
CA VAL A 130 7.94 25.96 -12.22
C VAL A 130 7.02 27.18 -12.25
N PRO A 131 7.57 28.39 -12.38
CA PRO A 131 6.78 29.61 -12.50
C PRO A 131 5.95 29.65 -13.78
#